data_60ed17d4e9ae1ad1441e99a5fb5b46ae
#
_entry.id   60ed17d4e9ae1ad1441e99a5fb5b46ae
#
_cell.length_a   1.000
_cell.length_b   1.000
_cell.length_c   1.000
_cell.angle_alpha   90.00
_cell.angle_beta   90.00
_cell.angle_gamma   90.00
#
_symmetry.space_group_name_H-M   'P 1'
#
loop_
_entity.id
_entity.type
_entity.pdbx_description
1 polymer ?
#
loop_
_entity_poly.entity_id
_entity_poly.type
_entity_poly.pdbx_seq_one_letter_code
_entity_poly.pdbx_strand_id
1 'polypeptide(L)'
;GEDQILGQVKRSLEFSRKDGFAGPNLNILFDKTIKIGGRVRTLTGINKGSTSVGSMAVNLAYEYFDDIKEKEILLIGSGEGASLIAKALKQRNMKFFITSRTFDRARSFADTVAGSPIPFETALEKLNDNIDIVFISTIAPYYLLTFDRIANMLKNRNKGIMIFDLSNPRTVEDKIATLNNIKLVNIDQISEIVEKNVVRKKKEIQ
;
A
#
# COMPACT_ATOMS: atom_id res chain seq x y z
N GLY A 1 1.87 -9.57 -13.39
CA GLY A 1 2.34 -10.73 -12.73
C GLY A 1 2.58 -10.58 -11.25
N GLU A 2 1.63 -10.05 -10.48
CA GLU A 2 1.79 -9.93 -9.03
C GLU A 2 1.72 -11.30 -8.35
N ASP A 3 2.71 -11.61 -7.50
CA ASP A 3 2.77 -12.86 -6.74
C ASP A 3 1.60 -12.99 -5.75
N GLN A 4 1.08 -11.86 -5.28
CA GLN A 4 -0.03 -11.77 -4.35
C GLN A 4 -1.31 -12.40 -4.88
N ILE A 5 -1.66 -12.17 -6.15
CA ILE A 5 -2.91 -12.68 -6.75
C ILE A 5 -2.95 -14.20 -6.72
N LEU A 6 -1.87 -14.87 -7.11
CA LEU A 6 -1.81 -16.33 -7.05
C LEU A 6 -1.87 -16.85 -5.61
N GLY A 7 -1.26 -16.14 -4.68
CA GLY A 7 -1.35 -16.41 -3.24
C GLY A 7 -2.77 -16.26 -2.69
N GLN A 8 -3.50 -15.22 -3.13
CA GLN A 8 -4.91 -15.01 -2.75
C GLN A 8 -5.80 -16.13 -3.27
N VAL A 9 -5.65 -16.53 -4.53
CA VAL A 9 -6.40 -17.65 -5.13
C VAL A 9 -6.14 -18.96 -4.36
N LYS A 10 -4.87 -19.23 -4.00
CA LYS A 10 -4.52 -20.39 -3.17
C LYS A 10 -5.24 -20.37 -1.83
N ARG A 11 -5.14 -19.28 -1.08
CA ARG A 11 -5.78 -19.14 0.23
C ARG A 11 -7.30 -19.28 0.14
N SER A 12 -7.93 -18.67 -0.85
CA SER A 12 -9.38 -18.79 -1.07
C SER A 12 -9.81 -20.24 -1.32
N LEU A 13 -9.03 -20.98 -2.11
CA LEU A 13 -9.29 -22.41 -2.34
C LEU A 13 -9.13 -23.23 -1.04
N GLU A 14 -8.10 -22.97 -0.25
CA GLU A 14 -7.87 -23.65 1.04
C GLU A 14 -9.03 -23.41 2.01
N PHE A 15 -9.51 -22.16 2.12
CA PHE A 15 -10.71 -21.85 2.93
C PHE A 15 -11.95 -22.58 2.42
N SER A 16 -12.20 -22.52 1.11
CA SER A 16 -13.37 -23.19 0.50
C SER A 16 -13.34 -24.72 0.68
N ARG A 17 -12.16 -25.32 0.68
CA ARG A 17 -11.97 -26.75 0.98
C ARG A 17 -12.29 -27.05 2.43
N LYS A 18 -11.74 -26.27 3.35
CA LYS A 18 -11.94 -26.44 4.79
C LYS A 18 -13.40 -26.37 5.18
N ASP A 19 -14.14 -25.45 4.56
CA ASP A 19 -15.56 -25.20 4.85
C ASP A 19 -16.51 -26.05 3.98
N GLY A 20 -15.99 -26.95 3.14
CA GLY A 20 -16.77 -27.86 2.31
C GLY A 20 -17.45 -27.25 1.09
N PHE A 21 -17.12 -26.00 0.73
CA PHE A 21 -17.70 -25.31 -0.43
C PHE A 21 -17.04 -25.68 -1.77
N ALA A 22 -15.84 -26.24 -1.76
CA ALA A 22 -15.14 -26.66 -2.96
C ALA A 22 -15.39 -28.15 -3.26
N GLY A 23 -16.31 -28.42 -4.17
CA GLY A 23 -16.56 -29.80 -4.69
C GLY A 23 -15.43 -30.29 -5.60
N PRO A 24 -15.47 -31.57 -6.06
CA PRO A 24 -14.39 -32.21 -6.83
C PRO A 24 -13.99 -31.41 -8.08
N ASN A 25 -14.97 -30.92 -8.84
CA ASN A 25 -14.71 -30.17 -10.09
C ASN A 25 -13.98 -28.84 -9.84
N LEU A 26 -14.39 -28.09 -8.80
CA LEU A 26 -13.72 -26.82 -8.43
C LEU A 26 -12.30 -27.10 -7.92
N ASN A 27 -12.10 -28.14 -7.15
CA ASN A 27 -10.79 -28.55 -6.69
C ASN A 27 -9.83 -28.81 -7.86
N ILE A 28 -10.26 -29.62 -8.84
CA ILE A 28 -9.45 -29.93 -10.02
C ILE A 28 -9.16 -28.68 -10.84
N LEU A 29 -10.17 -27.81 -11.05
CA LEU A 29 -10.03 -26.58 -11.82
C LEU A 29 -9.00 -25.65 -11.19
N PHE A 30 -9.14 -25.35 -9.90
CA PHE A 30 -8.27 -24.40 -9.21
C PHE A 30 -6.86 -24.96 -9.00
N ASP A 31 -6.69 -26.27 -8.73
CA ASP A 31 -5.36 -26.88 -8.66
C ASP A 31 -4.60 -26.76 -9.99
N LYS A 32 -5.29 -27.03 -11.11
CA LYS A 32 -4.70 -26.85 -12.44
C LYS A 32 -4.38 -25.38 -12.71
N THR A 33 -5.27 -24.45 -12.39
CA THR A 33 -5.07 -23.01 -12.56
C THR A 33 -3.86 -22.51 -11.78
N ILE A 34 -3.74 -22.88 -10.51
CA ILE A 34 -2.61 -22.52 -9.65
C ILE A 34 -1.30 -23.09 -10.20
N LYS A 35 -1.32 -24.37 -10.64
CA LYS A 35 -0.15 -25.02 -11.24
C LYS A 35 0.28 -24.34 -12.55
N ILE A 36 -0.66 -24.00 -13.43
CA ILE A 36 -0.38 -23.32 -14.70
C ILE A 36 0.15 -21.91 -14.42
N GLY A 37 -0.48 -21.15 -13.51
CA GLY A 37 -0.02 -19.82 -13.11
C GLY A 37 1.42 -19.84 -12.58
N GLY A 38 1.78 -20.84 -11.78
CA GLY A 38 3.15 -21.05 -11.32
C GLY A 38 4.11 -21.35 -12.46
N ARG A 39 3.74 -22.24 -13.42
CA ARG A 39 4.56 -22.55 -14.60
C ARG A 39 4.79 -21.33 -15.49
N VAL A 40 3.75 -20.56 -15.79
CA VAL A 40 3.86 -19.32 -16.59
C VAL A 40 4.88 -18.38 -15.96
N ARG A 41 4.83 -18.17 -14.66
CA ARG A 41 5.79 -17.32 -13.93
C ARG A 41 7.21 -17.82 -14.04
N THR A 42 7.41 -19.13 -13.87
CA THR A 42 8.75 -19.74 -13.96
C THR A 42 9.31 -19.65 -15.38
N LEU A 43 8.49 -19.89 -16.39
CA LEU A 43 8.93 -19.92 -17.80
C LEU A 43 9.14 -18.51 -18.37
N THR A 44 8.28 -17.57 -18.02
CA THR A 44 8.32 -16.21 -18.59
C THR A 44 9.10 -15.22 -17.73
N GLY A 45 9.33 -15.54 -16.47
CA GLY A 45 9.92 -14.60 -15.53
C GLY A 45 9.08 -13.33 -15.34
N ILE A 46 7.76 -13.37 -15.66
CA ILE A 46 6.87 -12.20 -15.65
C ILE A 46 6.79 -11.50 -14.27
N ASN A 47 7.12 -12.22 -13.21
CA ASN A 47 7.22 -11.67 -11.86
C ASN A 47 8.65 -11.23 -11.49
N LYS A 48 9.65 -11.53 -12.29
CA LYS A 48 11.03 -11.11 -12.03
C LYS A 48 11.17 -9.61 -12.33
N GLY A 49 11.49 -8.84 -11.30
CA GLY A 49 11.59 -7.38 -11.40
C GLY A 49 10.27 -6.64 -11.31
N SER A 50 9.14 -7.31 -11.04
CA SER A 50 7.89 -6.64 -10.69
C SER A 50 8.07 -5.98 -9.33
N THR A 51 8.18 -4.67 -9.33
CA THR A 51 8.19 -3.88 -8.09
C THR A 51 6.75 -3.85 -7.57
N SER A 52 6.51 -4.20 -6.31
CA SER A 52 5.17 -4.12 -5.74
C SER A 52 4.64 -2.68 -5.75
N VAL A 53 3.32 -2.51 -5.83
CA VAL A 53 2.69 -1.17 -5.76
C VAL A 53 3.15 -0.40 -4.51
N GLY A 54 3.30 -1.09 -3.37
CA GLY A 54 3.84 -0.49 -2.16
C GLY A 54 5.27 0.01 -2.30
N SER A 55 6.16 -0.78 -2.93
CA SER A 55 7.55 -0.35 -3.19
C SER A 55 7.60 0.81 -4.18
N MET A 56 6.68 0.85 -5.13
CA MET A 56 6.60 1.94 -6.11
C MET A 56 6.10 3.24 -5.48
N ALA A 57 5.12 3.18 -4.59
CA ALA A 57 4.67 4.34 -3.83
C ALA A 57 5.83 4.93 -3.00
N VAL A 58 6.64 4.07 -2.35
CA VAL A 58 7.82 4.51 -1.61
C VAL A 58 8.89 5.11 -2.53
N ASN A 59 9.10 4.56 -3.73
CA ASN A 59 10.01 5.14 -4.73
C ASN A 59 9.55 6.52 -5.18
N LEU A 60 8.25 6.69 -5.48
CA LEU A 60 7.68 7.99 -5.87
C LEU A 60 7.85 9.03 -4.77
N ALA A 61 7.65 8.65 -3.50
CA ALA A 61 7.92 9.54 -2.39
C ALA A 61 9.40 9.91 -2.33
N TYR A 62 10.29 8.95 -2.55
CA TYR A 62 11.74 9.16 -2.55
C TYR A 62 12.20 10.11 -3.69
N GLU A 63 11.58 10.02 -4.86
CA GLU A 63 11.85 10.90 -6.01
C GLU A 63 11.27 12.31 -5.81
N TYR A 64 10.23 12.44 -4.97
CA TYR A 64 9.56 13.71 -4.73
C TYR A 64 10.24 14.59 -3.68
N PHE A 65 10.88 13.97 -2.66
CA PHE A 65 11.53 14.68 -1.56
C PHE A 65 13.04 14.47 -1.61
N ASP A 66 13.81 15.54 -1.74
CA ASP A 66 15.28 15.50 -1.71
C ASP A 66 15.82 15.02 -0.37
N ASP A 67 15.11 15.32 0.72
CA ASP A 67 15.48 15.07 2.12
C ASP A 67 14.51 14.08 2.82
N ILE A 68 14.04 13.06 2.11
CA ILE A 68 13.01 12.14 2.59
C ILE A 68 13.33 11.47 3.93
N LYS A 69 14.61 11.33 4.29
CA LYS A 69 15.04 10.72 5.56
C LYS A 69 14.69 11.56 6.78
N GLU A 70 14.47 12.86 6.58
CA GLU A 70 14.05 13.81 7.61
C GLU A 70 12.54 13.95 7.70
N LYS A 71 11.79 13.30 6.79
CA LYS A 71 10.33 13.36 6.76
C LYS A 71 9.71 12.39 7.77
N GLU A 72 8.67 12.87 8.42
CA GLU A 72 7.82 12.05 9.29
C GLU A 72 6.81 11.27 8.43
N ILE A 73 6.85 9.95 8.55
CA ILE A 73 6.06 9.03 7.74
C ILE A 73 5.05 8.31 8.60
N LEU A 74 3.80 8.26 8.13
CA LEU A 74 2.72 7.48 8.73
C LEU A 74 2.27 6.38 7.77
N LEU A 75 2.21 5.15 8.27
CA LEU A 75 1.61 4.01 7.59
C LEU A 75 0.29 3.63 8.28
N ILE A 76 -0.82 3.72 7.55
CA ILE A 76 -2.15 3.32 8.01
C ILE A 76 -2.51 1.97 7.41
N GLY A 77 -2.56 0.95 8.26
CA GLY A 77 -2.87 -0.42 7.89
C GLY A 77 -1.88 -1.43 8.44
N SER A 78 -2.28 -2.70 8.47
CA SER A 78 -1.48 -3.82 8.98
C SER A 78 -1.66 -5.10 8.15
N GLY A 79 -2.18 -4.95 6.93
CA GLY A 79 -2.39 -6.04 5.99
C GLY A 79 -1.18 -6.30 5.09
N GLU A 80 -1.38 -7.14 4.08
CA GLU A 80 -0.33 -7.54 3.14
C GLU A 80 0.25 -6.34 2.35
N GLY A 81 -0.60 -5.43 1.87
CA GLY A 81 -0.15 -4.21 1.19
C GLY A 81 0.69 -3.30 2.11
N ALA A 82 0.26 -3.13 3.37
CA ALA A 82 1.03 -2.39 4.37
C ALA A 82 2.39 -3.05 4.64
N SER A 83 2.46 -4.39 4.64
CA SER A 83 3.72 -5.14 4.81
C SER A 83 4.72 -4.85 3.68
N LEU A 84 4.26 -4.70 2.44
CA LEU A 84 5.12 -4.36 1.31
C LEU A 84 5.66 -2.93 1.40
N ILE A 85 4.83 -1.99 1.82
CA ILE A 85 5.24 -0.60 2.08
C ILE A 85 6.28 -0.57 3.20
N ALA A 86 5.97 -1.18 4.35
CA ALA A 86 6.86 -1.23 5.50
C ALA A 86 8.22 -1.86 5.16
N LYS A 87 8.23 -2.95 4.39
CA LYS A 87 9.46 -3.58 3.89
C LYS A 87 10.27 -2.62 3.02
N ALA A 88 9.63 -1.88 2.13
CA ALA A 88 10.28 -0.92 1.26
C ALA A 88 10.86 0.28 2.04
N LEU A 89 10.16 0.77 3.06
CA LEU A 89 10.64 1.80 3.98
C LEU A 89 11.85 1.31 4.79
N LYS A 90 11.76 0.10 5.35
CA LYS A 90 12.84 -0.53 6.11
C LYS A 90 14.12 -0.74 5.28
N GLN A 91 13.98 -1.19 4.02
CA GLN A 91 15.12 -1.37 3.10
C GLN A 91 15.88 -0.06 2.83
N ARG A 92 15.24 1.09 3.06
CA ARG A 92 15.82 2.43 2.91
C ARG A 92 16.23 3.06 4.24
N ASN A 93 16.16 2.30 5.35
CA ASN A 93 16.42 2.79 6.71
C ASN A 93 15.56 3.99 7.11
N MET A 94 14.30 4.03 6.64
CA MET A 94 13.36 5.08 6.98
C MET A 94 12.61 4.73 8.27
N LYS A 95 12.45 5.72 9.14
CA LYS A 95 11.61 5.61 10.34
C LYS A 95 10.16 5.94 9.96
N PHE A 96 9.20 5.25 10.55
CA PHE A 96 7.78 5.49 10.29
C PHE A 96 6.92 5.08 11.47
N PHE A 97 5.83 5.81 11.64
CA PHE A 97 4.74 5.44 12.54
C PHE A 97 3.80 4.46 11.86
N ILE A 98 3.18 3.61 12.66
CA ILE A 98 2.17 2.65 12.19
C ILE A 98 0.91 2.81 13.00
N THR A 99 -0.20 2.90 12.31
CA THR A 99 -1.51 2.80 12.93
C THR A 99 -2.41 1.84 12.18
N SER A 100 -3.40 1.28 12.86
CA SER A 100 -4.42 0.43 12.25
C SER A 100 -5.73 0.55 13.02
N ARG A 101 -6.78 -0.21 12.60
CA ARG A 101 -8.12 -0.18 13.21
C ARG A 101 -8.10 -0.34 14.73
N THR A 102 -7.19 -1.18 15.25
CA THR A 102 -6.97 -1.34 16.69
C THR A 102 -5.49 -1.16 16.98
N PHE A 103 -5.17 -0.60 18.13
CA PHE A 103 -3.79 -0.40 18.55
C PHE A 103 -3.01 -1.73 18.66
N ASP A 104 -3.66 -2.80 19.13
CA ASP A 104 -3.03 -4.12 19.25
C ASP A 104 -2.58 -4.67 17.88
N ARG A 105 -3.36 -4.45 16.83
CA ARG A 105 -2.94 -4.81 15.46
C ARG A 105 -1.76 -3.98 14.98
N ALA A 106 -1.76 -2.68 15.27
CA ALA A 106 -0.64 -1.82 14.92
C ALA A 106 0.63 -2.27 15.65
N ARG A 107 0.52 -2.60 16.94
CA ARG A 107 1.62 -3.08 17.78
C ARG A 107 2.17 -4.41 17.26
N SER A 108 1.32 -5.42 17.10
CA SER A 108 1.74 -6.74 16.61
C SER A 108 2.38 -6.66 15.21
N PHE A 109 1.90 -5.76 14.37
CA PHE A 109 2.49 -5.54 13.05
C PHE A 109 3.84 -4.81 13.14
N ALA A 110 3.94 -3.80 14.00
CA ALA A 110 5.18 -3.05 14.22
C ALA A 110 6.34 -3.94 14.66
N ASP A 111 6.07 -4.94 15.51
CA ASP A 111 7.05 -5.93 15.95
C ASP A 111 7.68 -6.71 14.77
N THR A 112 6.95 -6.89 13.68
CA THR A 112 7.43 -7.61 12.50
C THR A 112 8.22 -6.73 11.51
N VAL A 113 7.95 -5.42 11.48
CA VAL A 113 8.48 -4.52 10.44
C VAL A 113 9.40 -3.42 10.97
N ALA A 114 9.58 -3.35 12.29
CA ALA A 114 10.41 -2.33 12.96
C ALA A 114 9.89 -0.89 12.77
N GLY A 115 8.57 -0.69 12.79
CA GLY A 115 7.93 0.62 12.84
C GLY A 115 7.53 1.00 14.27
N SER A 116 7.09 2.23 14.48
CA SER A 116 6.63 2.75 15.78
C SER A 116 5.10 2.73 15.84
N PRO A 117 4.46 1.86 16.63
CA PRO A 117 3.00 1.80 16.69
C PRO A 117 2.45 2.99 17.47
N ILE A 118 1.39 3.60 16.94
CA ILE A 118 0.65 4.68 17.61
C ILE A 118 -0.87 4.45 17.50
N PRO A 119 -1.68 4.89 18.49
CA PRO A 119 -3.14 4.91 18.38
C PRO A 119 -3.60 5.72 17.17
N PHE A 120 -4.79 5.40 16.64
CA PHE A 120 -5.32 6.08 15.45
C PHE A 120 -5.60 7.57 15.71
N GLU A 121 -6.12 7.91 16.87
CA GLU A 121 -6.36 9.29 17.30
C GLU A 121 -5.05 10.10 17.35
N THR A 122 -4.02 9.53 17.94
CA THR A 122 -2.68 10.15 17.97
C THR A 122 -2.09 10.29 16.56
N ALA A 123 -2.35 9.34 15.66
CA ALA A 123 -1.93 9.44 14.26
C ALA A 123 -2.58 10.63 13.57
N LEU A 124 -3.86 10.91 13.85
CA LEU A 124 -4.57 12.06 13.31
C LEU A 124 -4.07 13.40 13.88
N GLU A 125 -3.75 13.45 15.18
CA GLU A 125 -3.12 14.63 15.80
C GLU A 125 -1.77 14.91 15.14
N LYS A 126 -0.92 13.90 14.99
CA LYS A 126 0.38 14.03 14.29
C LYS A 126 0.23 14.41 12.84
N LEU A 127 -0.85 14.00 12.17
CA LEU A 127 -1.13 14.39 10.80
C LEU A 127 -1.32 15.92 10.69
N ASN A 128 -1.92 16.54 11.71
CA ASN A 128 -2.03 17.99 11.78
C ASN A 128 -0.66 18.69 11.93
N ASP A 129 0.25 18.12 12.70
CA ASP A 129 1.47 18.80 13.13
C ASP A 129 2.69 18.48 12.27
N ASN A 130 3.07 17.20 12.20
CA ASN A 130 4.41 16.81 11.79
C ASN A 130 4.48 15.82 10.62
N ILE A 131 3.43 15.04 10.34
CA ILE A 131 3.48 14.03 9.27
C ILE A 131 3.60 14.69 7.89
N ASP A 132 4.62 14.33 7.15
CA ASP A 132 4.87 14.82 5.80
C ASP A 132 4.36 13.84 4.73
N ILE A 133 4.39 12.53 5.04
CA ILE A 133 4.01 11.48 4.08
C ILE A 133 3.08 10.48 4.77
N VAL A 134 1.97 10.16 4.10
CA VAL A 134 1.02 9.14 4.56
C VAL A 134 0.91 8.05 3.51
N PHE A 135 1.14 6.81 3.91
CA PHE A 135 0.80 5.63 3.12
C PHE A 135 -0.41 4.94 3.75
N ILE A 136 -1.43 4.67 2.95
CA ILE A 136 -2.64 3.97 3.41
C ILE A 136 -2.81 2.70 2.61
N SER A 137 -2.90 1.57 3.31
CA SER A 137 -3.20 0.27 2.72
C SER A 137 -4.02 -0.55 3.71
N THR A 138 -5.33 -0.41 3.60
CA THR A 138 -6.29 -1.05 4.50
C THR A 138 -7.56 -1.46 3.75
N ILE A 139 -8.37 -2.30 4.38
CA ILE A 139 -9.70 -2.65 3.90
C ILE A 139 -10.70 -1.96 4.81
N ALA A 140 -11.30 -0.88 4.33
CA ALA A 140 -12.39 -0.18 5.01
C ALA A 140 -13.48 0.14 3.97
N PRO A 141 -14.77 -0.09 4.29
CA PRO A 141 -15.88 0.21 3.39
C PRO A 141 -16.31 1.68 3.44
N TYR A 142 -15.47 2.56 4.00
CA TYR A 142 -15.72 3.98 4.18
C TYR A 142 -14.42 4.78 4.07
N TYR A 143 -14.55 6.08 3.83
CA TYR A 143 -13.40 6.98 3.82
C TYR A 143 -12.86 7.19 5.24
N LEU A 144 -11.57 6.90 5.43
CA LEU A 144 -10.83 7.20 6.66
C LEU A 144 -10.46 8.67 6.74
N LEU A 145 -10.07 9.23 5.59
CA LEU A 145 -9.75 10.65 5.45
C LEU A 145 -10.80 11.31 4.55
N THR A 146 -11.67 12.12 5.15
CA THR A 146 -12.69 12.91 4.45
C THR A 146 -12.20 14.33 4.23
N PHE A 147 -12.74 15.01 3.21
CA PHE A 147 -12.39 16.40 2.88
C PHE A 147 -12.57 17.33 4.07
N ASP A 148 -13.75 17.30 4.72
CA ASP A 148 -14.07 18.20 5.82
C ASP A 148 -13.11 18.00 7.01
N ARG A 149 -12.79 16.74 7.32
CA ARG A 149 -11.85 16.42 8.40
C ARG A 149 -10.46 16.95 8.11
N ILE A 150 -9.94 16.69 6.94
CA ILE A 150 -8.59 17.11 6.55
C ILE A 150 -8.51 18.63 6.36
N ALA A 151 -9.50 19.25 5.72
CA ALA A 151 -9.55 20.70 5.56
C ALA A 151 -9.54 21.44 6.90
N ASN A 152 -10.29 20.92 7.89
CA ASN A 152 -10.31 21.49 9.23
C ASN A 152 -8.97 21.30 9.96
N MET A 153 -8.36 20.13 9.85
CA MET A 153 -7.07 19.83 10.49
C MET A 153 -5.95 20.69 9.92
N LEU A 154 -5.94 20.94 8.61
CA LEU A 154 -4.84 21.63 7.92
C LEU A 154 -4.99 23.16 7.87
N LYS A 155 -6.02 23.75 8.45
CA LYS A 155 -6.25 25.21 8.45
C LYS A 155 -5.05 26.02 8.92
N ASN A 156 -4.31 25.50 9.89
CA ASN A 156 -3.17 26.20 10.50
C ASN A 156 -1.83 25.59 10.09
N ARG A 157 -1.83 24.66 9.13
CA ARG A 157 -0.61 23.98 8.68
C ARG A 157 -0.05 24.64 7.42
N ASN A 158 1.20 25.09 7.50
CA ASN A 158 1.93 25.69 6.37
C ASN A 158 2.70 24.67 5.52
N LYS A 159 2.88 23.44 6.03
CA LYS A 159 3.61 22.37 5.33
C LYS A 159 2.67 21.50 4.52
N GLY A 160 3.09 21.12 3.32
CA GLY A 160 2.34 20.16 2.51
C GLY A 160 2.38 18.74 3.07
N ILE A 161 1.41 17.91 2.65
CA ILE A 161 1.34 16.49 2.95
C ILE A 161 1.20 15.73 1.64
N MET A 162 1.98 14.65 1.50
CA MET A 162 1.81 13.71 0.40
C MET A 162 1.10 12.46 0.91
N ILE A 163 -0.02 12.11 0.29
CA ILE A 163 -0.86 10.97 0.67
C ILE A 163 -0.87 9.96 -0.47
N PHE A 164 -0.52 8.71 -0.15
CA PHE A 164 -0.64 7.56 -1.05
C PHE A 164 -1.78 6.66 -0.57
N ASP A 165 -2.90 6.62 -1.29
CA ASP A 165 -4.00 5.69 -1.02
C ASP A 165 -3.87 4.45 -1.92
N LEU A 166 -3.34 3.37 -1.34
CA LEU A 166 -3.18 2.06 -1.97
C LEU A 166 -4.30 1.09 -1.57
N SER A 167 -5.36 1.62 -0.98
CA SER A 167 -6.51 0.81 -0.56
C SER A 167 -7.45 0.52 -1.72
N ASN A 168 -8.08 -0.65 -1.68
CA ASN A 168 -9.19 -0.99 -2.55
C ASN A 168 -10.30 -1.66 -1.71
N PRO A 169 -11.49 -1.03 -1.58
CA PRO A 169 -11.87 0.29 -2.12
C PRO A 169 -11.04 1.45 -1.53
N ARG A 170 -11.05 2.61 -2.20
CA ARG A 170 -10.36 3.83 -1.75
C ARG A 170 -10.83 4.26 -0.37
N THR A 171 -9.89 4.72 0.45
CA THR A 171 -10.14 5.17 1.82
C THR A 171 -9.87 6.65 2.06
N VAL A 172 -9.42 7.34 1.02
CA VAL A 172 -9.26 8.80 0.99
C VAL A 172 -10.24 9.39 -0.01
N GLU A 173 -10.97 10.41 0.42
CA GLU A 173 -11.91 11.11 -0.44
C GLU A 173 -11.16 11.90 -1.53
N ASP A 174 -11.48 11.67 -2.80
CA ASP A 174 -10.77 12.28 -3.95
C ASP A 174 -10.76 13.81 -3.89
N LYS A 175 -11.81 14.42 -3.33
CA LYS A 175 -11.90 15.88 -3.14
C LYS A 175 -10.75 16.47 -2.30
N ILE A 176 -10.08 15.68 -1.48
CA ILE A 176 -8.91 16.10 -0.70
C ILE A 176 -7.78 16.62 -1.62
N ALA A 177 -7.66 16.10 -2.84
CA ALA A 177 -6.68 16.54 -3.82
C ALA A 177 -6.87 18.03 -4.25
N THR A 178 -8.01 18.64 -3.96
CA THR A 178 -8.26 20.07 -4.24
C THR A 178 -7.69 21.02 -3.19
N LEU A 179 -7.20 20.51 -2.08
CA LEU A 179 -6.56 21.30 -1.03
C LEU A 179 -5.13 21.65 -1.43
N ASN A 180 -4.78 22.95 -1.36
CA ASN A 180 -3.51 23.50 -1.89
C ASN A 180 -2.24 22.85 -1.33
N ASN A 181 -2.30 22.32 -0.11
CA ASN A 181 -1.14 21.74 0.58
C ASN A 181 -1.14 20.21 0.56
N ILE A 182 -1.96 19.57 -0.29
CA ILE A 182 -2.02 18.12 -0.37
C ILE A 182 -1.68 17.62 -1.76
N LYS A 183 -0.81 16.61 -1.81
CA LYS A 183 -0.60 15.78 -2.99
C LYS A 183 -1.17 14.39 -2.72
N LEU A 184 -2.31 14.09 -3.32
CA LEU A 184 -2.92 12.76 -3.26
C LEU A 184 -2.50 11.94 -4.49
N VAL A 185 -2.02 10.72 -4.24
CA VAL A 185 -1.68 9.74 -5.27
C VAL A 185 -2.41 8.44 -4.93
N ASN A 186 -3.23 7.95 -5.83
CA ASN A 186 -3.96 6.70 -5.63
C ASN A 186 -3.30 5.52 -6.37
N ILE A 187 -3.80 4.30 -6.10
CA ILE A 187 -3.26 3.07 -6.66
C ILE A 187 -3.26 3.05 -8.19
N ASP A 188 -4.28 3.63 -8.84
CA ASP A 188 -4.40 3.66 -10.30
C ASP A 188 -3.32 4.54 -10.91
N GLN A 189 -3.08 5.72 -10.34
CA GLN A 189 -2.03 6.65 -10.76
C GLN A 189 -0.63 6.05 -10.59
N ILE A 190 -0.39 5.28 -9.52
CA ILE A 190 0.88 4.58 -9.33
C ILE A 190 1.07 3.54 -10.44
N SER A 191 0.04 2.78 -10.77
CA SER A 191 0.08 1.77 -11.83
C SER A 191 0.40 2.38 -13.19
N GLU A 192 -0.21 3.51 -13.54
CA GLU A 192 0.08 4.25 -14.79
C GLU A 192 1.53 4.74 -14.87
N ILE A 193 2.06 5.29 -13.77
CA ILE A 193 3.46 5.76 -13.70
C ILE A 193 4.42 4.60 -13.94
N VAL A 194 4.11 3.45 -13.35
CA VAL A 194 4.92 2.25 -13.50
C VAL A 194 4.93 1.74 -14.93
N GLU A 195 3.76 1.65 -15.55
CA GLU A 195 3.65 1.24 -16.95
C GLU A 195 4.45 2.15 -17.87
N LYS A 196 4.35 3.46 -17.68
CA LYS A 196 5.14 4.46 -18.43
C LYS A 196 6.64 4.27 -18.24
N ASN A 197 7.09 4.02 -17.01
CA ASN A 197 8.50 3.79 -16.70
C ASN A 197 9.02 2.47 -17.30
N VAL A 198 8.23 1.41 -17.29
CA VAL A 198 8.58 0.13 -17.93
C VAL A 198 8.71 0.29 -19.45
N VAL A 199 7.79 0.99 -20.09
CA VAL A 199 7.84 1.27 -21.53
C VAL A 199 9.06 2.12 -21.90
N ARG A 200 9.37 3.15 -21.09
CA ARG A 200 10.56 3.98 -21.30
C ARG A 200 11.85 3.19 -21.21
N LYS A 201 12.02 2.39 -20.15
CA LYS A 201 13.19 1.53 -19.98
C LYS A 201 13.36 0.51 -21.12
N LYS A 202 12.28 -0.05 -21.65
CA LYS A 202 12.35 -0.95 -22.80
C LYS A 202 12.84 -0.25 -24.07
N LYS A 203 12.51 1.04 -24.27
CA LYS A 203 12.98 1.84 -25.42
C LYS A 203 14.45 2.27 -25.28
N GLU A 204 14.96 2.40 -24.07
CA GLU A 204 16.36 2.77 -23.80
C GLU A 204 17.33 1.58 -23.97
N ILE A 205 16.82 0.33 -24.05
CA ILE A 205 17.60 -0.91 -24.21
C ILE A 205 17.66 -1.38 -25.68
N GLN A 206 16.87 -0.79 -26.57
CA GLN A 206 16.93 -0.99 -28.04
C GLN A 206 17.80 0.08 -28.70
#